data_859a55b5d8f121c0ada70ccdd6cac12b
#
_entry.id   859a55b5d8f121c0ada70ccdd6cac12b
#
_cell.length_a   1.000
_cell.length_b   1.000
_cell.length_c   1.000
_cell.angle_alpha   90.00
_cell.angle_beta   90.00
_cell.angle_gamma   90.00
#
_symmetry.space_group_name_H-M   'P 1'
#
loop_
_entity.id
_entity.type
_entity.pdbx_description
1 polymer ?
#
loop_
_entity_poly.entity_id
_entity_poly.type
_entity_poly.pdbx_seq_one_letter_code
_entity_poly.pdbx_strand_id
1 'polypeptide(L)'
;MVHSNTFAEFIGRKVNKVRWKPEDLMASTMFVTGSWDNDEDNVLELWGLSSQDEDLAKDFPPKLLDSVQQDGDVTQIRFLDNKFVAVSTDRGTVKLYRIIGENESPTVHIKEVTAWEELHSFEKGQKCCCKDIAVCNYSLATIGEDYKINIISLNTKQVHQAIEDVSSSPLTCICFLTETQVLCCNSLSQMKLWDLRVDKSDITADINNFTQNQVPLTCIAQHPSQKHFIFTGSEEGDVGVWDMRTNSLLTTMSSGDTSALTELAFHPLEPDHMFSCSFGGRLLQWSSKKSYMCRNDPGDLEYSNFWVNTDKVKTRLSVNDVIKPIYSPINSLDIQKQQLVCGADNEAIYLQKHLKL
;
A
#
# COMPACT_ATOMS: atom_id res chain seq x y z
N MET A 1 24.61 22.69 -6.21
CA MET A 1 23.17 22.77 -5.92
C MET A 1 22.58 21.44 -6.33
N VAL A 2 22.12 20.64 -5.38
CA VAL A 2 21.42 19.40 -5.70
C VAL A 2 20.03 19.82 -6.15
N HIS A 3 19.74 19.74 -7.45
CA HIS A 3 18.38 19.89 -7.94
C HIS A 3 17.54 18.79 -7.28
N SER A 4 16.53 19.18 -6.50
CA SER A 4 15.56 18.24 -5.98
C SER A 4 14.76 17.72 -7.17
N ASN A 5 14.91 16.44 -7.50
CA ASN A 5 14.13 15.77 -8.56
C ASN A 5 12.66 15.55 -8.14
N THR A 6 12.18 16.32 -7.17
CA THR A 6 10.82 16.23 -6.63
C THR A 6 9.95 17.28 -7.30
N PHE A 7 8.89 16.85 -7.91
CA PHE A 7 7.83 17.67 -8.47
C PHE A 7 6.60 17.59 -7.59
N ALA A 8 5.93 18.72 -7.34
CA ALA A 8 4.67 18.77 -6.62
C ALA A 8 3.59 19.41 -7.50
N GLU A 9 2.44 18.74 -7.64
CA GLU A 9 1.27 19.23 -8.34
C GLU A 9 0.10 19.36 -7.39
N PHE A 10 -0.51 20.55 -7.35
CA PHE A 10 -1.72 20.80 -6.57
C PHE A 10 -2.96 20.49 -7.41
N ILE A 11 -3.79 19.58 -6.93
CA ILE A 11 -4.95 19.09 -7.67
C ILE A 11 -6.29 19.57 -7.09
N GLY A 12 -6.25 20.31 -5.94
CA GLY A 12 -7.43 20.87 -5.29
C GLY A 12 -8.31 19.86 -4.57
N ARG A 13 -7.76 18.68 -4.25
CA ARG A 13 -8.44 17.62 -3.49
C ARG A 13 -7.44 16.87 -2.62
N LYS A 14 -7.86 16.49 -1.41
CA LYS A 14 -7.07 15.61 -0.55
C LYS A 14 -6.93 14.24 -1.19
N VAL A 15 -5.71 13.71 -1.21
CA VAL A 15 -5.42 12.40 -1.82
C VAL A 15 -5.24 11.36 -0.72
N ASN A 16 -6.14 10.37 -0.69
CA ASN A 16 -6.02 9.26 0.26
C ASN A 16 -5.16 8.14 -0.29
N LYS A 17 -5.33 7.78 -1.57
CA LYS A 17 -4.57 6.68 -2.20
C LYS A 17 -4.04 7.08 -3.57
N VAL A 18 -2.84 6.60 -3.85
CA VAL A 18 -2.19 6.76 -5.15
C VAL A 18 -1.53 5.45 -5.56
N ARG A 19 -1.66 5.06 -6.84
CA ARG A 19 -1.03 3.84 -7.38
C ARG A 19 -0.57 4.05 -8.81
N TRP A 20 0.66 3.65 -9.09
CA TRP A 20 1.15 3.53 -10.44
C TRP A 20 0.37 2.45 -11.20
N LYS A 21 -0.01 2.74 -12.43
CA LYS A 21 -0.49 1.71 -13.35
C LYS A 21 0.68 0.76 -13.65
N PRO A 22 0.57 -0.55 -13.40
CA PRO A 22 1.68 -1.47 -13.64
C PRO A 22 2.08 -1.49 -15.12
N GLU A 23 3.38 -1.48 -15.38
CA GLU A 23 3.95 -1.65 -16.71
C GLU A 23 5.17 -2.57 -16.62
N ASP A 24 5.20 -3.63 -17.46
CA ASP A 24 6.21 -4.68 -17.34
C ASP A 24 7.60 -4.23 -17.84
N LEU A 25 7.65 -3.58 -18.99
CA LEU A 25 8.90 -3.30 -19.70
C LEU A 25 9.43 -1.88 -19.44
N MET A 26 8.56 -0.89 -19.40
CA MET A 26 8.93 0.52 -19.22
C MET A 26 8.55 1.05 -17.86
N ALA A 27 9.07 2.22 -17.48
CA ALA A 27 8.53 2.96 -16.34
C ALA A 27 7.09 3.38 -16.67
N SER A 28 6.19 3.33 -15.70
CA SER A 28 4.82 3.76 -15.92
C SER A 28 4.77 5.24 -16.22
N THR A 29 3.93 5.58 -17.16
CA THR A 29 3.60 6.97 -17.49
C THR A 29 2.24 7.36 -16.95
N MET A 30 1.54 6.45 -16.24
CA MET A 30 0.21 6.70 -15.71
C MET A 30 0.11 6.25 -14.25
N PHE A 31 -0.69 6.97 -13.50
CA PHE A 31 -1.05 6.60 -12.12
C PHE A 31 -2.50 7.02 -11.83
N VAL A 32 -3.06 6.44 -10.79
CA VAL A 32 -4.43 6.70 -10.36
C VAL A 32 -4.40 7.28 -8.95
N THR A 33 -5.26 8.28 -8.69
CA THR A 33 -5.47 8.85 -7.35
C THR A 33 -6.91 8.69 -6.91
N GLY A 34 -7.11 8.47 -5.63
CA GLY A 34 -8.42 8.47 -4.98
C GLY A 34 -8.48 9.58 -3.94
N SER A 35 -9.51 10.41 -4.02
CA SER A 35 -9.74 11.49 -3.07
C SER A 35 -10.53 11.03 -1.84
N TRP A 36 -10.49 11.83 -0.79
CA TRP A 36 -11.23 11.65 0.43
C TRP A 36 -11.54 12.99 1.08
N ASP A 37 -12.43 12.98 2.10
CA ASP A 37 -12.80 14.15 2.90
C ASP A 37 -13.29 15.34 2.01
N ASN A 38 -14.07 15.01 0.99
CA ASN A 38 -14.60 15.98 0.02
C ASN A 38 -16.11 15.84 -0.17
N ASP A 39 -16.83 15.52 0.90
CA ASP A 39 -18.27 15.30 0.97
C ASP A 39 -18.79 14.37 -0.16
N GLU A 40 -19.56 14.91 -1.12
CA GLU A 40 -20.13 14.15 -2.24
C GLU A 40 -19.25 14.21 -3.51
N ASP A 41 -18.12 14.94 -3.48
CA ASP A 41 -17.28 15.21 -4.64
C ASP A 41 -16.01 14.34 -4.70
N ASN A 42 -16.00 13.18 -4.03
CA ASN A 42 -14.88 12.25 -4.10
C ASN A 42 -14.75 11.61 -5.48
N VAL A 43 -13.53 11.48 -5.94
CA VAL A 43 -13.22 11.03 -7.30
C VAL A 43 -12.08 10.01 -7.33
N LEU A 44 -12.13 9.18 -8.36
CA LEU A 44 -11.00 8.41 -8.85
C LEU A 44 -10.48 9.10 -10.12
N GLU A 45 -9.23 9.51 -10.12
CA GLU A 45 -8.63 10.25 -11.22
C GLU A 45 -7.47 9.48 -11.84
N LEU A 46 -7.40 9.48 -13.15
CA LEU A 46 -6.30 8.91 -13.94
C LEU A 46 -5.42 10.04 -14.46
N TRP A 47 -4.14 9.93 -14.16
CA TRP A 47 -3.13 10.92 -14.51
C TRP A 47 -2.11 10.34 -15.48
N GLY A 48 -1.68 11.13 -16.44
CA GLY A 48 -0.63 10.78 -17.40
C GLY A 48 0.58 11.69 -17.28
N LEU A 49 1.77 11.12 -17.41
CA LEU A 49 3.02 11.85 -17.55
C LEU A 49 3.34 12.02 -19.03
N SER A 50 3.71 13.22 -19.45
CA SER A 50 4.16 13.46 -20.83
C SER A 50 5.46 12.71 -21.10
N SER A 51 5.47 11.91 -22.17
CA SER A 51 6.63 11.14 -22.60
C SER A 51 7.48 11.87 -23.65
N GLN A 52 7.17 13.12 -23.97
CA GLN A 52 7.87 13.84 -25.04
C GLN A 52 9.14 14.50 -24.51
N ASP A 53 10.23 14.11 -25.16
CA ASP A 53 11.59 14.61 -25.17
C ASP A 53 12.53 14.10 -24.07
N GLU A 54 13.55 13.38 -24.57
CA GLU A 54 14.81 13.05 -23.89
C GLU A 54 15.61 14.28 -23.41
N ASP A 55 15.11 15.48 -23.62
CA ASP A 55 15.67 16.71 -23.05
C ASP A 55 15.29 16.81 -21.58
N LEU A 56 16.18 16.27 -20.78
CA LEU A 56 16.22 16.12 -19.32
C LEU A 56 15.95 17.38 -18.46
N ALA A 57 15.51 18.48 -19.03
CA ALA A 57 15.47 19.78 -18.36
C ALA A 57 14.06 20.37 -18.14
N LYS A 58 13.00 19.76 -18.64
CA LYS A 58 11.63 20.28 -18.43
C LYS A 58 10.73 19.22 -17.80
N ASP A 59 10.53 19.35 -16.49
CA ASP A 59 9.49 18.61 -15.78
C ASP A 59 8.12 19.13 -16.25
N PHE A 60 7.41 18.33 -17.04
CA PHE A 60 6.01 18.61 -17.34
C PHE A 60 5.13 18.10 -16.19
N PRO A 61 4.16 18.91 -15.74
CA PRO A 61 3.21 18.47 -14.73
C PRO A 61 2.41 17.25 -15.23
N PRO A 62 1.97 16.35 -14.32
CA PRO A 62 1.05 15.30 -14.67
C PRO A 62 -0.24 15.91 -15.23
N LYS A 63 -0.78 15.29 -16.28
CA LYS A 63 -2.02 15.72 -16.91
C LYS A 63 -3.16 14.81 -16.47
N LEU A 64 -4.28 15.40 -16.04
CA LEU A 64 -5.51 14.66 -15.81
C LEU A 64 -6.01 14.11 -17.16
N LEU A 65 -6.19 12.79 -17.23
CA LEU A 65 -6.68 12.08 -18.41
C LEU A 65 -8.17 11.80 -18.30
N ASP A 66 -8.63 11.38 -17.12
CA ASP A 66 -10.02 11.06 -16.85
C ASP A 66 -10.33 11.12 -15.34
N SER A 67 -11.60 11.28 -15.00
CA SER A 67 -12.09 11.37 -13.63
C SER A 67 -13.44 10.70 -13.50
N VAL A 68 -13.62 9.85 -12.47
CA VAL A 68 -14.88 9.15 -12.19
C VAL A 68 -15.28 9.39 -10.75
N GLN A 69 -16.52 9.87 -10.57
CA GLN A 69 -17.08 10.14 -9.25
C GLN A 69 -17.23 8.85 -8.42
N GLN A 70 -16.93 8.95 -7.13
CA GLN A 70 -17.07 7.87 -6.17
C GLN A 70 -18.18 8.16 -5.16
N ASP A 71 -18.85 7.11 -4.71
CA ASP A 71 -19.80 7.21 -3.59
C ASP A 71 -19.01 7.06 -2.26
N GLY A 72 -18.52 8.17 -1.75
CA GLY A 72 -17.75 8.24 -0.51
C GLY A 72 -16.23 8.31 -0.70
N ASP A 73 -15.52 8.32 0.42
CA ASP A 73 -14.07 8.42 0.49
C ASP A 73 -13.40 7.17 -0.10
N VAL A 74 -12.43 7.36 -0.97
CA VAL A 74 -11.62 6.24 -1.48
C VAL A 74 -10.70 5.76 -0.37
N THR A 75 -10.87 4.52 0.08
CA THR A 75 -10.08 3.94 1.18
C THR A 75 -8.88 3.16 0.70
N GLN A 76 -8.99 2.47 -0.46
CA GLN A 76 -7.89 1.74 -1.06
C GLN A 76 -8.02 1.63 -2.57
N ILE A 77 -6.89 1.55 -3.24
CA ILE A 77 -6.75 1.29 -4.68
C ILE A 77 -5.75 0.15 -4.88
N ARG A 78 -6.10 -0.87 -5.66
CA ARG A 78 -5.19 -1.96 -6.02
C ARG A 78 -5.35 -2.32 -7.49
N PHE A 79 -4.26 -2.32 -8.22
CA PHE A 79 -4.23 -2.87 -9.58
C PHE A 79 -4.23 -4.40 -9.53
N LEU A 80 -5.02 -5.00 -10.42
CA LEU A 80 -5.01 -6.44 -10.66
C LEU A 80 -3.96 -6.79 -11.72
N ASP A 81 -3.92 -5.96 -12.74
CA ASP A 81 -2.99 -6.01 -13.86
C ASP A 81 -2.84 -4.58 -14.46
N ASN A 82 -2.28 -4.47 -15.65
CA ASN A 82 -2.10 -3.17 -16.32
C ASN A 82 -3.41 -2.56 -16.89
N LYS A 83 -4.56 -3.23 -16.75
CA LYS A 83 -5.86 -2.79 -17.28
C LYS A 83 -6.93 -2.66 -16.22
N PHE A 84 -6.88 -3.46 -15.17
CA PHE A 84 -7.93 -3.50 -14.17
C PHE A 84 -7.45 -2.97 -12.83
N VAL A 85 -8.28 -2.15 -12.20
CA VAL A 85 -8.04 -1.55 -10.89
C VAL A 85 -9.28 -1.72 -10.01
N ALA A 86 -9.09 -2.20 -8.79
CA ALA A 86 -10.12 -2.29 -7.76
C ALA A 86 -10.00 -1.10 -6.82
N VAL A 87 -11.12 -0.54 -6.44
CA VAL A 87 -11.24 0.64 -5.58
C VAL A 87 -12.27 0.36 -4.51
N SER A 88 -11.94 0.61 -3.25
CA SER A 88 -12.86 0.53 -2.12
C SER A 88 -13.20 1.91 -1.57
N THR A 89 -14.36 2.00 -0.92
CA THR A 89 -14.84 3.24 -0.32
C THR A 89 -15.27 3.06 1.14
N ASP A 90 -15.36 4.17 1.86
CA ASP A 90 -15.86 4.22 3.24
C ASP A 90 -17.35 3.85 3.36
N ARG A 91 -18.06 3.75 2.23
CA ARG A 91 -19.46 3.30 2.14
C ARG A 91 -19.62 1.78 2.05
N GLY A 92 -18.51 1.02 2.20
CA GLY A 92 -18.53 -0.44 2.13
C GLY A 92 -18.66 -0.99 0.71
N THR A 93 -18.49 -0.14 -0.28
CA THR A 93 -18.55 -0.50 -1.70
C THR A 93 -17.16 -0.80 -2.24
N VAL A 94 -17.06 -1.80 -3.10
CA VAL A 94 -15.86 -2.08 -3.90
C VAL A 94 -16.24 -2.09 -5.35
N LYS A 95 -15.48 -1.36 -6.18
CA LYS A 95 -15.70 -1.25 -7.61
C LYS A 95 -14.50 -1.72 -8.39
N LEU A 96 -14.76 -2.38 -9.50
CA LEU A 96 -13.74 -2.79 -10.46
C LEU A 96 -13.84 -1.89 -11.69
N TYR A 97 -12.74 -1.25 -12.03
CA TYR A 97 -12.63 -0.40 -13.21
C TYR A 97 -11.66 -1.00 -14.21
N ARG A 98 -11.89 -0.69 -15.49
CA ARG A 98 -10.97 -0.97 -16.59
C ARG A 98 -10.45 0.34 -17.15
N ILE A 99 -9.14 0.44 -17.28
CA ILE A 99 -8.47 1.52 -18.00
C ILE A 99 -8.41 1.13 -19.47
N ILE A 100 -9.06 1.93 -20.30
CA ILE A 100 -9.08 1.76 -21.75
C ILE A 100 -8.03 2.68 -22.34
N GLY A 101 -7.00 2.10 -22.97
CA GLY A 101 -5.87 2.84 -23.50
C GLY A 101 -6.07 3.32 -24.95
N GLU A 102 -5.10 4.05 -25.46
CA GLU A 102 -5.11 4.64 -26.82
C GLU A 102 -5.22 3.60 -27.95
N ASN A 103 -4.83 2.36 -27.70
CA ASN A 103 -4.98 1.26 -28.65
C ASN A 103 -6.43 0.80 -28.85
N GLU A 104 -7.31 1.08 -27.87
CA GLU A 104 -8.72 0.65 -27.85
C GLU A 104 -9.68 1.85 -28.05
N SER A 105 -9.22 3.08 -27.80
CA SER A 105 -10.02 4.31 -27.87
C SER A 105 -9.13 5.51 -28.23
N PRO A 106 -9.66 6.55 -28.91
CA PRO A 106 -8.89 7.76 -29.21
C PRO A 106 -8.50 8.57 -27.96
N THR A 107 -9.10 8.27 -26.82
CA THR A 107 -8.77 8.89 -25.52
C THR A 107 -8.65 7.81 -24.46
N VAL A 108 -7.70 7.99 -23.55
CA VAL A 108 -7.55 7.11 -22.39
C VAL A 108 -8.65 7.45 -21.37
N HIS A 109 -9.40 6.44 -20.90
CA HIS A 109 -10.47 6.65 -19.93
C HIS A 109 -10.68 5.45 -19.01
N ILE A 110 -11.36 5.70 -17.89
CA ILE A 110 -11.73 4.71 -16.88
C ILE A 110 -13.18 4.29 -17.11
N LYS A 111 -13.43 2.98 -17.16
CA LYS A 111 -14.76 2.43 -17.29
C LYS A 111 -15.08 1.47 -16.15
N GLU A 112 -16.18 1.68 -15.47
CA GLU A 112 -16.69 0.74 -14.48
C GLU A 112 -17.08 -0.59 -15.15
N VAL A 113 -16.62 -1.69 -14.56
CA VAL A 113 -16.88 -3.06 -15.04
C VAL A 113 -17.90 -3.75 -14.15
N THR A 114 -17.75 -3.59 -12.84
CA THR A 114 -18.63 -4.19 -11.84
C THR A 114 -18.52 -3.41 -10.54
N ALA A 115 -19.58 -3.41 -9.76
CA ALA A 115 -19.62 -2.89 -8.40
C ALA A 115 -20.17 -3.98 -7.46
N TRP A 116 -19.59 -4.07 -6.29
CA TRP A 116 -20.10 -4.84 -5.14
C TRP A 116 -20.54 -3.82 -4.10
N GLU A 117 -21.79 -3.43 -4.19
CA GLU A 117 -22.41 -2.49 -3.27
C GLU A 117 -22.70 -3.18 -1.94
N GLU A 118 -22.57 -2.44 -0.84
CA GLU A 118 -22.85 -2.94 0.51
C GLU A 118 -22.11 -4.23 0.89
N LEU A 119 -20.91 -4.44 0.29
CA LEU A 119 -20.07 -5.60 0.57
C LEU A 119 -19.69 -5.67 2.06
N HIS A 120 -19.51 -4.50 2.67
CA HIS A 120 -19.34 -4.33 4.10
C HIS A 120 -20.48 -3.50 4.67
N SER A 121 -21.20 -4.06 5.63
CA SER A 121 -22.33 -3.42 6.30
C SER A 121 -22.54 -3.98 7.70
N PHE A 122 -22.95 -3.10 8.62
CA PHE A 122 -23.41 -3.53 9.94
C PHE A 122 -24.80 -4.15 9.85
N GLU A 123 -25.26 -4.71 10.97
CA GLU A 123 -26.65 -5.17 11.09
C GLU A 123 -27.64 -4.07 10.71
N LYS A 124 -28.75 -4.46 10.08
CA LYS A 124 -29.82 -3.56 9.58
C LYS A 124 -29.43 -2.74 8.33
N GLY A 125 -28.40 -3.13 7.59
CA GLY A 125 -28.02 -2.45 6.34
C GLY A 125 -27.37 -1.08 6.54
N GLN A 126 -26.85 -0.78 7.72
CA GLN A 126 -26.04 0.41 7.92
C GLN A 126 -24.69 0.20 7.24
N LYS A 127 -24.35 1.06 6.29
CA LYS A 127 -23.07 1.06 5.58
C LYS A 127 -21.91 1.17 6.57
N CYS A 128 -20.83 0.43 6.34
CA CYS A 128 -19.59 0.54 7.09
C CYS A 128 -18.40 0.63 6.16
N CYS A 129 -17.31 1.17 6.65
CA CYS A 129 -16.11 1.38 5.85
C CYS A 129 -15.48 0.04 5.39
N CYS A 130 -15.23 -0.09 4.08
CA CYS A 130 -14.26 -1.06 3.57
C CYS A 130 -12.86 -0.49 3.77
N LYS A 131 -12.13 -0.99 4.76
CA LYS A 131 -10.85 -0.40 5.21
C LYS A 131 -9.69 -0.64 4.27
N ASP A 132 -9.57 -1.87 3.78
CA ASP A 132 -8.45 -2.25 2.92
C ASP A 132 -8.85 -3.38 1.98
N ILE A 133 -8.15 -3.47 0.88
CA ILE A 133 -8.27 -4.54 -0.11
C ILE A 133 -6.89 -5.08 -0.49
N ALA A 134 -6.83 -6.39 -0.69
CA ALA A 134 -5.64 -7.07 -1.19
C ALA A 134 -5.99 -7.90 -2.43
N VAL A 135 -5.04 -8.01 -3.35
CA VAL A 135 -5.19 -8.75 -4.60
C VAL A 135 -4.11 -9.82 -4.69
N CYS A 136 -4.52 -11.02 -5.06
CA CYS A 136 -3.60 -12.10 -5.41
C CYS A 136 -4.18 -12.90 -6.57
N ASN A 137 -3.51 -12.89 -7.71
CA ASN A 137 -3.98 -13.52 -8.93
C ASN A 137 -5.43 -13.14 -9.29
N TYR A 138 -6.36 -14.11 -9.26
CA TYR A 138 -7.78 -13.89 -9.55
C TYR A 138 -8.65 -13.75 -8.32
N SER A 139 -8.05 -13.48 -7.17
CA SER A 139 -8.76 -13.28 -5.90
C SER A 139 -8.56 -11.88 -5.36
N LEU A 140 -9.65 -11.28 -4.91
CA LEU A 140 -9.69 -10.01 -4.22
C LEU A 140 -10.19 -10.27 -2.79
N ALA A 141 -9.40 -9.92 -1.80
CA ALA A 141 -9.80 -9.95 -0.38
C ALA A 141 -10.11 -8.54 0.09
N THR A 142 -11.19 -8.38 0.85
CA THR A 142 -11.61 -7.10 1.42
C THR A 142 -11.88 -7.24 2.90
N ILE A 143 -11.61 -6.19 3.66
CA ILE A 143 -11.90 -6.09 5.10
C ILE A 143 -12.69 -4.83 5.40
N GLY A 144 -13.56 -4.91 6.40
CA GLY A 144 -14.37 -3.78 6.84
C GLY A 144 -14.40 -3.61 8.36
N GLU A 145 -15.03 -2.52 8.78
CA GLU A 145 -15.32 -2.25 10.19
C GLU A 145 -16.40 -3.16 10.75
N ASP A 146 -17.08 -3.95 9.91
CA ASP A 146 -18.04 -5.00 10.25
C ASP A 146 -17.36 -6.31 10.68
N TYR A 147 -16.04 -6.30 10.86
CA TYR A 147 -15.23 -7.45 11.29
C TYR A 147 -15.25 -8.64 10.33
N LYS A 148 -15.56 -8.41 9.06
CA LYS A 148 -15.64 -9.45 8.03
C LYS A 148 -14.47 -9.38 7.08
N ILE A 149 -14.12 -10.57 6.56
CA ILE A 149 -13.27 -10.70 5.37
C ILE A 149 -14.13 -11.28 4.25
N ASN A 150 -14.22 -10.60 3.14
CA ASN A 150 -14.85 -11.13 1.93
C ASN A 150 -13.79 -11.50 0.91
N ILE A 151 -13.91 -12.69 0.34
CA ILE A 151 -13.06 -13.17 -0.76
C ILE A 151 -13.88 -13.21 -2.02
N ILE A 152 -13.50 -12.42 -3.01
CA ILE A 152 -14.19 -12.27 -4.28
C ILE A 152 -13.37 -12.97 -5.36
N SER A 153 -14.01 -13.82 -6.14
CA SER A 153 -13.43 -14.37 -7.36
C SER A 153 -13.60 -13.37 -8.51
N LEU A 154 -12.49 -12.90 -9.07
CA LEU A 154 -12.49 -11.94 -10.17
C LEU A 154 -12.97 -12.57 -11.50
N ASN A 155 -12.84 -13.88 -11.64
CA ASN A 155 -13.33 -14.61 -12.81
C ASN A 155 -14.86 -14.64 -12.86
N THR A 156 -15.50 -14.95 -11.73
CA THR A 156 -16.96 -15.04 -11.63
C THR A 156 -17.60 -13.72 -11.21
N LYS A 157 -16.80 -12.78 -10.69
CA LYS A 157 -17.24 -11.50 -10.09
C LYS A 157 -18.23 -11.70 -8.94
N GLN A 158 -18.08 -12.78 -8.20
CA GLN A 158 -18.95 -13.13 -7.08
C GLN A 158 -18.14 -13.28 -5.79
N VAL A 159 -18.76 -12.99 -4.66
CA VAL A 159 -18.21 -13.34 -3.35
C VAL A 159 -18.16 -14.85 -3.26
N HIS A 160 -16.95 -15.41 -3.17
CA HIS A 160 -16.72 -16.84 -3.07
C HIS A 160 -16.81 -17.32 -1.62
N GLN A 161 -16.31 -16.51 -0.69
CA GLN A 161 -16.28 -16.82 0.73
C GLN A 161 -16.43 -15.53 1.54
N ALA A 162 -17.21 -15.58 2.61
CA ALA A 162 -17.28 -14.53 3.61
C ALA A 162 -16.91 -15.15 4.97
N ILE A 163 -15.97 -14.55 5.66
CA ILE A 163 -15.55 -14.94 7.01
C ILE A 163 -16.07 -13.86 7.95
N GLU A 164 -17.00 -14.25 8.80
CA GLU A 164 -17.63 -13.36 9.78
C GLU A 164 -16.92 -13.43 11.12
N ASP A 165 -17.09 -12.41 11.96
CA ASP A 165 -16.54 -12.34 13.32
C ASP A 165 -15.03 -12.61 13.39
N VAL A 166 -14.29 -12.12 12.39
CA VAL A 166 -12.83 -12.29 12.28
C VAL A 166 -12.12 -11.73 13.51
N SER A 167 -12.65 -10.65 14.07
CA SER A 167 -12.01 -9.92 15.17
C SER A 167 -13.04 -9.31 16.11
N SER A 168 -12.63 -9.07 17.36
CA SER A 168 -13.42 -8.31 18.34
C SER A 168 -13.19 -6.79 18.24
N SER A 169 -12.35 -6.35 17.31
CA SER A 169 -12.02 -4.93 17.07
C SER A 169 -11.90 -4.67 15.57
N PRO A 170 -12.04 -3.40 15.13
CA PRO A 170 -11.98 -3.05 13.73
C PRO A 170 -10.71 -3.54 13.05
N LEU A 171 -10.87 -4.12 11.85
CA LEU A 171 -9.77 -4.52 11.00
C LEU A 171 -9.14 -3.29 10.35
N THR A 172 -7.81 -3.26 10.26
CA THR A 172 -7.05 -2.09 9.78
C THR A 172 -6.39 -2.32 8.42
N CYS A 173 -5.75 -3.47 8.23
CA CYS A 173 -5.08 -3.79 6.98
C CYS A 173 -5.08 -5.30 6.69
N ILE A 174 -4.95 -5.66 5.41
CA ILE A 174 -4.96 -7.05 4.93
C ILE A 174 -3.90 -7.27 3.86
N CYS A 175 -3.29 -8.45 3.84
CA CYS A 175 -2.47 -8.90 2.72
C CYS A 175 -2.63 -10.40 2.46
N PHE A 176 -2.39 -10.82 1.23
CA PHE A 176 -2.19 -12.23 0.92
C PHE A 176 -0.75 -12.64 1.27
N LEU A 177 -0.58 -13.69 2.07
CA LEU A 177 0.71 -14.36 2.23
C LEU A 177 1.00 -15.31 1.06
N THR A 178 -0.03 -16.05 0.69
CA THR A 178 -0.05 -16.97 -0.46
C THR A 178 -1.41 -16.85 -1.14
N GLU A 179 -1.62 -17.55 -2.25
CA GLU A 179 -2.93 -17.59 -2.94
C GLU A 179 -4.08 -18.11 -2.06
N THR A 180 -3.75 -18.88 -1.03
CA THR A 180 -4.72 -19.53 -0.14
C THR A 180 -4.68 -19.05 1.29
N GLN A 181 -3.84 -18.07 1.62
CA GLN A 181 -3.70 -17.55 2.97
C GLN A 181 -3.76 -16.05 2.99
N VAL A 182 -4.61 -15.50 3.85
CA VAL A 182 -4.72 -14.07 4.11
C VAL A 182 -4.33 -13.75 5.55
N LEU A 183 -3.61 -12.66 5.71
CA LEU A 183 -3.21 -12.10 6.99
C LEU A 183 -3.91 -10.77 7.15
N CYS A 184 -4.63 -10.58 8.25
CA CYS A 184 -5.25 -9.30 8.60
C CYS A 184 -4.76 -8.81 9.96
N CYS A 185 -4.74 -7.50 10.12
CA CYS A 185 -4.44 -6.81 11.37
C CYS A 185 -5.68 -6.10 11.89
N ASN A 186 -5.69 -5.83 13.20
CA ASN A 186 -6.76 -5.09 13.84
C ASN A 186 -6.22 -3.93 14.71
N SER A 187 -7.13 -3.09 15.21
CA SER A 187 -6.81 -1.94 16.04
C SER A 187 -6.27 -2.29 17.45
N LEU A 188 -6.29 -3.56 17.85
CA LEU A 188 -5.72 -4.06 19.11
C LEU A 188 -4.32 -4.69 18.91
N SER A 189 -3.62 -4.38 17.82
CA SER A 189 -2.28 -4.91 17.50
C SER A 189 -2.23 -6.42 17.29
N GLN A 190 -3.35 -7.06 17.02
CA GLN A 190 -3.41 -8.48 16.73
C GLN A 190 -3.31 -8.72 15.23
N MET A 191 -2.61 -9.77 14.85
CA MET A 191 -2.58 -10.29 13.48
C MET A 191 -3.22 -11.67 13.47
N LYS A 192 -4.07 -11.94 12.49
CA LYS A 192 -4.76 -13.19 12.30
C LYS A 192 -4.52 -13.75 10.92
N LEU A 193 -4.07 -14.99 10.87
CA LEU A 193 -3.82 -15.73 9.64
C LEU A 193 -4.96 -16.70 9.37
N TRP A 194 -5.53 -16.63 8.17
CA TRP A 194 -6.64 -17.45 7.71
C TRP A 194 -6.22 -18.28 6.51
N ASP A 195 -6.62 -19.57 6.51
CA ASP A 195 -6.48 -20.47 5.36
C ASP A 195 -7.82 -20.57 4.62
N LEU A 196 -7.84 -20.09 3.39
CA LEU A 196 -9.06 -20.02 2.57
C LEU A 196 -9.52 -21.38 2.02
N ARG A 197 -8.76 -22.45 2.25
CA ARG A 197 -9.13 -23.81 1.83
C ARG A 197 -10.08 -24.51 2.81
N VAL A 198 -10.20 -23.95 4.01
CA VAL A 198 -11.03 -24.53 5.08
C VAL A 198 -12.42 -23.91 5.01
N ASP A 199 -13.45 -24.74 4.81
CA ASP A 199 -14.85 -24.29 4.66
C ASP A 199 -15.45 -23.63 5.92
N LYS A 200 -14.83 -23.81 7.05
CA LYS A 200 -15.19 -23.14 8.30
C LYS A 200 -13.99 -22.34 8.76
N SER A 201 -14.26 -21.13 9.03
CA SER A 201 -13.41 -20.05 9.50
C SER A 201 -12.55 -20.37 10.73
N ASP A 202 -11.79 -21.46 10.68
CA ASP A 202 -10.82 -21.74 11.72
C ASP A 202 -9.58 -20.89 11.51
N ILE A 203 -9.27 -20.10 12.52
CA ILE A 203 -8.05 -19.29 12.56
C ILE A 203 -6.85 -20.25 12.48
N THR A 204 -6.03 -20.12 11.45
CA THR A 204 -4.81 -20.93 11.31
C THR A 204 -3.77 -20.51 12.35
N ALA A 205 -3.67 -19.21 12.64
CA ALA A 205 -2.83 -18.68 13.69
C ALA A 205 -3.36 -17.33 14.19
N ASP A 206 -3.44 -17.19 15.49
CA ASP A 206 -3.68 -15.92 16.18
C ASP A 206 -2.34 -15.41 16.69
N ILE A 207 -1.81 -14.39 16.03
CA ILE A 207 -0.50 -13.82 16.30
C ILE A 207 -0.73 -12.56 17.13
N ASN A 208 -0.69 -12.74 18.44
CA ASN A 208 -0.81 -11.62 19.35
C ASN A 208 0.51 -10.87 19.43
N ASN A 209 0.47 -9.58 19.16
CA ASN A 209 1.59 -8.71 19.43
C ASN A 209 1.72 -8.50 20.93
N PHE A 210 2.68 -9.18 21.56
CA PHE A 210 3.00 -9.02 22.98
C PHE A 210 3.86 -7.79 23.26
N THR A 211 3.84 -6.77 22.39
CA THR A 211 4.45 -5.50 22.78
C THR A 211 3.67 -4.92 23.96
N GLN A 212 4.38 -4.39 24.94
CA GLN A 212 3.80 -3.91 26.21
C GLN A 212 2.73 -2.82 26.01
N ASN A 213 2.62 -2.22 24.82
CA ASN A 213 1.81 -1.03 24.59
C ASN A 213 0.57 -1.25 23.71
N GLN A 214 0.31 -2.42 23.15
CA GLN A 214 -0.86 -2.70 22.28
C GLN A 214 -1.14 -1.57 21.26
N VAL A 215 -0.09 -1.08 20.59
CA VAL A 215 -0.19 0.03 19.64
C VAL A 215 -0.86 -0.47 18.35
N PRO A 216 -1.93 0.18 17.88
CA PRO A 216 -2.62 -0.22 16.66
C PRO A 216 -1.69 -0.35 15.46
N LEU A 217 -1.87 -1.41 14.67
CA LEU A 217 -1.20 -1.61 13.40
C LEU A 217 -2.00 -0.91 12.29
N THR A 218 -1.35 -0.07 11.53
CA THR A 218 -2.01 0.81 10.53
C THR A 218 -1.84 0.32 9.11
N CYS A 219 -0.72 -0.31 8.79
CA CYS A 219 -0.41 -0.78 7.45
C CYS A 219 0.45 -2.04 7.49
N ILE A 220 0.46 -2.77 6.39
CA ILE A 220 1.16 -4.04 6.24
C ILE A 220 1.82 -4.12 4.86
N ALA A 221 3.05 -4.65 4.82
CA ALA A 221 3.76 -4.92 3.59
C ALA A 221 4.48 -6.28 3.65
N GLN A 222 4.35 -7.08 2.60
CA GLN A 222 5.10 -8.33 2.46
C GLN A 222 6.42 -8.06 1.75
N HIS A 223 7.49 -8.70 2.21
CA HIS A 223 8.79 -8.60 1.54
C HIS A 223 8.73 -9.27 0.15
N PRO A 224 9.12 -8.58 -0.94
CA PRO A 224 8.87 -9.07 -2.30
C PRO A 224 9.59 -10.38 -2.65
N SER A 225 10.81 -10.60 -2.17
CA SER A 225 11.59 -11.82 -2.46
C SER A 225 11.52 -12.86 -1.33
N GLN A 226 11.31 -12.45 -0.09
CA GLN A 226 11.23 -13.33 1.09
C GLN A 226 9.82 -13.27 1.69
N LYS A 227 8.86 -13.90 1.03
CA LYS A 227 7.43 -13.78 1.32
C LYS A 227 6.99 -14.16 2.73
N HIS A 228 7.85 -14.85 3.50
CA HIS A 228 7.60 -15.16 4.90
C HIS A 228 7.87 -14.00 5.86
N PHE A 229 8.51 -12.92 5.38
CA PHE A 229 8.69 -11.71 6.18
C PHE A 229 7.59 -10.71 5.89
N ILE A 230 6.97 -10.26 6.97
CA ILE A 230 5.94 -9.24 6.98
C ILE A 230 6.44 -8.03 7.77
N PHE A 231 6.12 -6.86 7.28
CA PHE A 231 6.40 -5.58 7.90
C PHE A 231 5.09 -4.89 8.22
N THR A 232 4.96 -4.38 9.43
CA THR A 232 3.78 -3.65 9.88
C THR A 232 4.17 -2.27 10.33
N GLY A 233 3.37 -1.28 9.98
CA GLY A 233 3.47 0.06 10.55
C GLY A 233 2.53 0.22 11.72
N SER A 234 2.87 1.11 12.65
CA SER A 234 2.09 1.39 13.84
C SER A 234 1.65 2.86 13.93
N GLU A 235 0.69 3.15 14.82
CA GLU A 235 0.27 4.52 15.13
C GLU A 235 1.38 5.36 15.81
N GLU A 236 2.38 4.72 16.41
CA GLU A 236 3.52 5.42 17.04
C GLU A 236 4.71 5.62 16.07
N GLY A 237 4.56 5.26 14.79
CA GLY A 237 5.60 5.47 13.77
C GLY A 237 6.67 4.38 13.72
N ASP A 238 6.48 3.28 14.42
CA ASP A 238 7.39 2.16 14.43
C ASP A 238 7.06 1.14 13.34
N VAL A 239 8.08 0.45 12.84
CA VAL A 239 7.98 -0.66 11.89
C VAL A 239 8.31 -1.97 12.59
N GLY A 240 7.33 -2.88 12.69
CA GLY A 240 7.53 -4.25 13.16
C GLY A 240 7.96 -5.17 12.03
N VAL A 241 8.93 -6.05 12.28
CA VAL A 241 9.40 -7.09 11.34
C VAL A 241 9.04 -8.46 11.89
N TRP A 242 8.29 -9.24 11.13
CA TRP A 242 7.72 -10.52 11.54
C TRP A 242 8.20 -11.66 10.66
N ASP A 243 8.50 -12.82 11.26
CA ASP A 243 8.71 -14.08 10.55
C ASP A 243 7.48 -14.98 10.68
N MET A 244 6.77 -15.15 9.57
CA MET A 244 5.53 -15.94 9.52
C MET A 244 5.76 -17.45 9.61
N ARG A 245 6.99 -17.93 9.52
CA ARG A 245 7.33 -19.34 9.77
C ARG A 245 7.30 -19.68 11.25
N THR A 246 7.64 -18.71 12.09
CA THR A 246 7.65 -18.83 13.55
C THR A 246 6.52 -18.06 14.20
N ASN A 247 5.73 -17.32 13.42
CA ASN A 247 4.66 -16.44 13.89
C ASN A 247 5.13 -15.49 15.01
N SER A 248 6.29 -14.90 14.84
CA SER A 248 6.93 -14.09 15.88
C SER A 248 7.46 -12.76 15.35
N LEU A 249 7.39 -11.75 16.22
CA LEU A 249 8.06 -10.47 16.00
C LEU A 249 9.57 -10.66 16.18
N LEU A 250 10.35 -10.36 15.15
CA LEU A 250 11.80 -10.44 15.16
C LEU A 250 12.42 -9.17 15.76
N THR A 251 11.96 -8.01 15.31
CA THR A 251 12.48 -6.72 15.74
C THR A 251 11.50 -5.61 15.45
N THR A 252 11.67 -4.49 16.15
CA THR A 252 10.98 -3.23 15.87
C THR A 252 12.02 -2.20 15.48
N MET A 253 11.73 -1.42 14.42
CA MET A 253 12.58 -0.35 13.92
C MET A 253 11.85 0.98 14.10
N SER A 254 12.55 2.00 14.56
CA SER A 254 12.03 3.35 14.70
C SER A 254 12.85 4.34 13.88
N SER A 255 12.16 5.27 13.24
CA SER A 255 12.78 6.41 12.55
C SER A 255 13.00 7.62 13.46
N GLY A 256 12.46 7.55 14.68
CA GLY A 256 12.33 8.71 15.56
C GLY A 256 11.16 9.65 15.20
N ASP A 257 10.38 9.34 14.17
CA ASP A 257 9.08 9.94 13.91
C ASP A 257 8.02 9.18 14.73
N THR A 258 7.30 9.89 15.59
CA THR A 258 6.26 9.32 16.45
C THR A 258 4.85 9.44 15.85
N SER A 259 4.78 9.82 14.59
CA SER A 259 3.50 9.95 13.87
C SER A 259 3.10 8.63 13.24
N ALA A 260 1.81 8.34 13.25
CA ALA A 260 1.24 7.14 12.65
C ALA A 260 1.75 6.89 11.22
N LEU A 261 2.23 5.70 10.95
CA LEU A 261 2.57 5.28 9.59
C LEU A 261 1.28 5.03 8.80
N THR A 262 1.18 5.62 7.63
CA THR A 262 0.00 5.51 6.77
C THR A 262 0.16 4.43 5.71
N GLU A 263 1.39 4.24 5.22
CA GLU A 263 1.71 3.18 4.26
C GLU A 263 3.19 2.77 4.32
N LEU A 264 3.43 1.49 3.99
CA LEU A 264 4.74 0.88 3.79
C LEU A 264 4.80 0.25 2.41
N ALA A 265 5.88 0.46 1.67
CA ALA A 265 6.12 -0.21 0.40
C ALA A 265 7.59 -0.57 0.22
N PHE A 266 7.86 -1.77 -0.29
CA PHE A 266 9.19 -2.16 -0.73
C PHE A 266 9.43 -1.73 -2.17
N HIS A 267 10.68 -1.41 -2.47
CA HIS A 267 11.08 -1.25 -3.85
C HIS A 267 10.97 -2.61 -4.57
N PRO A 268 10.21 -2.70 -5.69
CA PRO A 268 9.88 -4.00 -6.27
C PRO A 268 11.08 -4.77 -6.83
N LEU A 269 12.13 -4.07 -7.27
CA LEU A 269 13.33 -4.65 -7.86
C LEU A 269 14.52 -4.69 -6.89
N GLU A 270 14.55 -3.81 -5.90
CA GLU A 270 15.61 -3.69 -4.90
C GLU A 270 15.01 -3.77 -3.50
N PRO A 271 14.69 -4.98 -3.01
CA PRO A 271 13.98 -5.19 -1.75
C PRO A 271 14.79 -4.82 -0.50
N ASP A 272 16.07 -4.47 -0.65
CA ASP A 272 16.89 -3.87 0.40
C ASP A 272 16.46 -2.43 0.74
N HIS A 273 15.55 -1.86 -0.07
CA HIS A 273 14.97 -0.54 0.12
C HIS A 273 13.48 -0.64 0.40
N MET A 274 13.07 -0.11 1.54
CA MET A 274 11.69 0.07 1.93
C MET A 274 11.39 1.55 2.07
N PHE A 275 10.15 1.93 1.85
CA PHE A 275 9.67 3.30 1.99
C PHE A 275 8.47 3.34 2.91
N SER A 276 8.36 4.41 3.68
CA SER A 276 7.21 4.66 4.54
C SER A 276 6.75 6.10 4.42
N CYS A 277 5.47 6.32 4.56
CA CYS A 277 4.92 7.64 4.76
C CYS A 277 4.14 7.71 6.08
N SER A 278 4.00 8.92 6.61
CA SER A 278 3.41 9.13 7.91
C SER A 278 2.40 10.28 7.93
N PHE A 279 1.53 10.24 8.93
CA PHE A 279 0.58 11.30 9.23
C PHE A 279 1.28 12.64 9.59
N GLY A 280 2.53 12.57 10.06
CA GLY A 280 3.38 13.75 10.32
C GLY A 280 3.95 14.40 9.06
N GLY A 281 3.65 13.88 7.86
CA GLY A 281 4.10 14.44 6.59
C GLY A 281 5.54 14.09 6.23
N ARG A 282 6.06 12.99 6.74
CA ARG A 282 7.38 12.48 6.36
C ARG A 282 7.26 11.34 5.37
N LEU A 283 8.13 11.36 4.37
CA LEU A 283 8.35 10.28 3.41
C LEU A 283 9.77 9.78 3.57
N LEU A 284 9.93 8.58 4.11
CA LEU A 284 11.21 8.02 4.52
C LEU A 284 11.62 6.86 3.63
N GLN A 285 12.90 6.78 3.33
CA GLN A 285 13.56 5.63 2.73
C GLN A 285 14.39 4.93 3.81
N TRP A 286 14.12 3.64 3.97
CA TRP A 286 14.84 2.71 4.84
C TRP A 286 15.73 1.86 3.97
N SER A 287 17.02 1.88 4.19
CA SER A 287 17.96 1.11 3.39
C SER A 287 19.07 0.48 4.23
N SER A 288 19.52 -0.69 3.78
CA SER A 288 20.71 -1.29 4.35
C SER A 288 21.94 -0.53 3.87
N LYS A 289 22.77 -0.06 4.80
CA LYS A 289 24.09 0.47 4.43
C LYS A 289 24.91 -0.67 3.85
N LYS A 290 25.08 -0.73 2.53
CA LYS A 290 26.08 -1.59 1.90
C LYS A 290 27.46 -1.13 2.39
N SER A 291 28.01 -1.84 3.39
CA SER A 291 29.39 -1.57 3.82
C SER A 291 30.33 -2.07 2.75
N TYR A 292 30.85 -1.17 1.92
CA TYR A 292 31.93 -1.47 0.98
C TYR A 292 33.26 -1.82 1.66
N MET A 293 33.31 -1.86 3.00
CA MET A 293 34.53 -1.92 3.77
C MET A 293 34.93 -3.30 4.31
N CYS A 294 34.20 -4.38 4.02
CA CYS A 294 34.61 -5.72 4.50
C CYS A 294 34.68 -6.72 3.35
N ARG A 295 35.74 -6.55 2.51
CA ARG A 295 36.11 -7.56 1.49
C ARG A 295 36.83 -8.79 2.07
N ASN A 296 37.00 -8.90 3.38
CA ASN A 296 37.91 -9.89 3.99
C ASN A 296 37.22 -10.90 4.92
N ASP A 297 35.90 -10.95 5.03
CA ASP A 297 35.22 -12.00 5.78
C ASP A 297 34.60 -13.03 4.81
N PRO A 298 35.23 -14.26 4.74
CA PRO A 298 34.72 -15.34 3.87
C PRO A 298 33.33 -15.87 4.28
N GLY A 299 32.78 -15.43 5.44
CA GLY A 299 31.49 -15.83 5.97
C GLY A 299 30.31 -14.93 5.58
N ASP A 300 30.56 -13.77 4.97
CA ASP A 300 29.49 -12.78 4.61
C ASP A 300 28.87 -13.03 3.23
N LEU A 301 28.98 -14.23 2.66
CA LEU A 301 28.35 -14.65 1.42
C LEU A 301 26.84 -14.96 1.54
N GLU A 302 26.25 -14.83 2.73
CA GLU A 302 24.81 -14.87 2.90
C GLU A 302 24.18 -13.49 2.63
N TYR A 303 23.94 -13.23 1.36
CA TYR A 303 23.17 -12.07 0.83
C TYR A 303 21.72 -12.00 1.34
N SER A 304 21.31 -12.87 2.27
CA SER A 304 19.91 -13.20 2.39
C SER A 304 19.16 -12.61 3.59
N ASN A 305 19.83 -11.96 4.58
CA ASN A 305 19.12 -11.75 5.85
C ASN A 305 19.40 -10.41 6.56
N PHE A 306 19.50 -9.30 5.81
CA PHE A 306 19.71 -8.00 6.45
C PHE A 306 18.60 -7.67 7.45
N TRP A 307 17.33 -7.78 7.03
CA TRP A 307 16.14 -7.42 7.83
C TRP A 307 15.91 -8.32 9.05
N VAL A 308 16.51 -9.50 9.07
CA VAL A 308 16.34 -10.52 10.13
C VAL A 308 17.40 -10.42 11.21
N ASN A 309 18.59 -9.94 10.87
CA ASN A 309 19.68 -9.84 11.84
C ASN A 309 19.52 -8.57 12.66
N THR A 310 18.94 -8.68 13.85
CA THR A 310 18.63 -7.57 14.76
C THR A 310 19.81 -6.66 15.04
N ASP A 311 21.02 -7.21 15.16
CA ASP A 311 22.24 -6.42 15.41
C ASP A 311 22.71 -5.69 14.14
N LYS A 312 22.59 -6.32 12.97
CA LYS A 312 22.89 -5.70 11.68
C LYS A 312 21.86 -4.62 11.33
N VAL A 313 20.58 -4.83 11.60
CA VAL A 313 19.54 -3.82 11.41
C VAL A 313 19.83 -2.57 12.24
N LYS A 314 20.09 -2.73 13.51
CA LYS A 314 20.39 -1.61 14.42
C LYS A 314 21.63 -0.80 14.02
N THR A 315 22.64 -1.45 13.46
CA THR A 315 23.94 -0.81 13.15
C THR A 315 24.09 -0.35 11.71
N ARG A 316 23.36 -0.96 10.77
CA ARG A 316 23.52 -0.73 9.32
C ARG A 316 22.30 -0.12 8.64
N LEU A 317 21.18 0.03 9.35
CA LEU A 317 20.00 0.70 8.83
C LEU A 317 20.29 2.18 8.66
N SER A 318 20.00 2.72 7.47
CA SER A 318 19.95 4.15 7.22
C SER A 318 18.52 4.55 6.92
N VAL A 319 18.07 5.61 7.56
CA VAL A 319 16.75 6.20 7.33
C VAL A 319 16.96 7.63 6.85
N ASN A 320 16.44 7.94 5.67
CA ASN A 320 16.62 9.25 5.05
C ASN A 320 15.27 9.80 4.58
N ASP A 321 15.09 11.12 4.69
CA ASP A 321 13.95 11.77 4.06
C ASP A 321 14.11 11.76 2.53
N VAL A 322 13.09 11.27 1.82
CA VAL A 322 13.03 11.28 0.34
C VAL A 322 12.71 12.68 -0.16
N ILE A 323 11.78 13.34 0.52
CA ILE A 323 11.38 14.73 0.30
C ILE A 323 11.48 15.48 1.64
N LYS A 324 11.53 16.79 1.59
CA LYS A 324 11.43 17.60 2.82
C LYS A 324 10.07 17.36 3.49
N PRO A 325 9.99 17.25 4.81
CA PRO A 325 8.73 17.13 5.53
C PRO A 325 7.75 18.24 5.12
N ILE A 326 6.50 17.85 4.83
CA ILE A 326 5.50 18.79 4.29
C ILE A 326 4.51 19.31 5.32
N TYR A 327 4.61 18.86 6.59
CA TYR A 327 3.72 19.25 7.70
C TYR A 327 2.22 19.04 7.43
N SER A 328 1.90 18.09 6.54
CA SER A 328 0.56 17.65 6.22
C SER A 328 0.60 16.14 6.03
N PRO A 329 -0.41 15.37 6.42
CA PRO A 329 -0.42 13.92 6.25
C PRO A 329 -0.07 13.49 4.83
N ILE A 330 0.85 12.54 4.71
CA ILE A 330 1.07 11.78 3.48
C ILE A 330 0.34 10.46 3.67
N ASN A 331 -0.75 10.25 2.93
CA ASN A 331 -1.65 9.13 3.14
C ASN A 331 -1.25 7.89 2.37
N SER A 332 -0.54 8.06 1.27
CA SER A 332 -0.21 6.96 0.37
C SER A 332 1.06 7.22 -0.41
N LEU A 333 1.76 6.14 -0.71
CA LEU A 333 2.91 6.14 -1.60
C LEU A 333 2.86 4.92 -2.52
N ASP A 334 3.45 5.03 -3.70
CA ASP A 334 3.70 3.89 -4.57
C ASP A 334 4.99 4.07 -5.35
N ILE A 335 5.64 2.93 -5.64
CA ILE A 335 6.96 2.91 -6.25
C ILE A 335 6.95 2.00 -7.46
N GLN A 336 7.44 2.53 -8.56
CA GLN A 336 7.69 1.74 -9.74
C GLN A 336 9.05 2.08 -10.34
N LYS A 337 9.93 1.09 -10.43
CA LYS A 337 11.33 1.29 -10.86
C LYS A 337 11.99 2.41 -10.04
N GLN A 338 12.49 3.45 -10.69
CA GLN A 338 13.15 4.57 -10.01
C GLN A 338 12.22 5.77 -9.77
N GLN A 339 10.90 5.55 -9.85
CA GLN A 339 9.90 6.59 -9.66
C GLN A 339 9.08 6.30 -8.41
N LEU A 340 8.81 7.35 -7.64
CA LEU A 340 7.92 7.30 -6.50
C LEU A 340 6.85 8.39 -6.67
N VAL A 341 5.62 8.04 -6.34
CA VAL A 341 4.52 8.99 -6.23
C VAL A 341 3.95 8.92 -4.82
N CYS A 342 3.57 10.05 -4.25
CA CYS A 342 2.80 10.08 -3.01
C CYS A 342 1.70 11.14 -3.06
N GLY A 343 0.63 10.86 -2.32
CA GLY A 343 -0.53 11.73 -2.18
C GLY A 343 -0.68 12.22 -0.75
N ALA A 344 -1.10 13.47 -0.58
CA ALA A 344 -1.15 14.12 0.71
C ALA A 344 -2.44 14.95 0.93
N ASP A 345 -2.69 15.32 2.18
CA ASP A 345 -3.85 16.12 2.59
C ASP A 345 -3.74 17.59 2.24
N ASN A 346 -2.57 18.07 1.85
CA ASN A 346 -2.41 19.43 1.35
C ASN A 346 -2.84 19.60 -0.11
N GLU A 347 -3.69 18.68 -0.60
CA GLU A 347 -4.24 18.68 -1.95
C GLU A 347 -3.18 18.56 -3.06
N ALA A 348 -2.04 17.95 -2.74
CA ALA A 348 -0.93 17.79 -3.66
C ALA A 348 -0.52 16.35 -3.88
N ILE A 349 -0.04 16.08 -5.08
CA ILE A 349 0.67 14.87 -5.48
C ILE A 349 2.15 15.23 -5.58
N TYR A 350 3.00 14.41 -4.98
CA TYR A 350 4.45 14.56 -5.08
C TYR A 350 5.03 13.43 -5.92
N LEU A 351 5.80 13.79 -6.92
CA LEU A 351 6.49 12.88 -7.82
C LEU A 351 8.00 13.00 -7.61
N GLN A 352 8.64 11.91 -7.30
CA GLN A 352 10.10 11.80 -7.24
C GLN A 352 10.58 10.95 -8.41
N LYS A 353 11.27 11.56 -9.37
CA LYS A 353 11.98 10.87 -10.45
C LYS A 353 13.41 10.58 -9.98
N HIS A 354 13.95 9.43 -10.39
CA HIS A 354 15.33 9.02 -10.06
C HIS A 354 15.58 8.87 -8.56
N LEU A 355 14.89 7.89 -7.96
CA LEU A 355 15.18 7.46 -6.59
C LEU A 355 16.65 7.09 -6.46
N LYS A 356 17.32 7.60 -5.43
CA LYS A 356 18.68 7.20 -5.07
C LYS A 356 18.56 5.95 -4.19
N LEU A 357 18.91 4.81 -4.74
CA LEU A 357 18.89 3.51 -4.09
C LEU A 357 20.30 3.13 -3.59
#